data_439a59a4b70a1d88953d6baedf833eba
#
_entry.id   439a59a4b70a1d88953d6baedf833eba
#
_cell.length_a   1.000
_cell.length_b   1.000
_cell.length_c   1.000
_cell.angle_alpha   90.00
_cell.angle_beta   90.00
_cell.angle_gamma   90.00
#
_symmetry.space_group_name_H-M   'P 1'
#
loop_
_entity.id
_entity.type
_entity.pdbx_description
1 polymer ?
#
loop_
_entity_poly.entity_id
_entity_poly.type
_entity_poly.pdbx_seq_one_letter_code
_entity_poly.pdbx_strand_id
1 'polypeptide(L)'
;HELAAALKARVLAEGFDLVGIAHAVPPPHYATYLEWLAAGMHGEMEYMLRQLVLRAHPERLLPGGRSVVVAAMNYARGPHPTRPGRGRIAAYAWGRDYHKVLRAKLQRVTAWLTERVPDARTRICVDSAPLMERDYAVLAGIGWFGKNSCIINTHRGSYFLLGCLLTTLDLPLDSPAEGGCGSCRLCLEACPTGAIVGPGVVDSRRCISYLTIEKRGPIAEDLQPKMQDWVF
;
A
#
# COMPACT_ATOMS: atom_id res chain seq x y z
N HIS A 1 21.77 -7.64 -14.45
CA HIS A 1 21.77 -6.24 -13.95
C HIS A 1 21.16 -5.27 -14.97
N GLU A 2 21.51 -5.36 -16.25
CA GLU A 2 21.01 -4.48 -17.31
C GLU A 2 19.48 -4.52 -17.45
N LEU A 3 18.88 -5.71 -17.47
CA LEU A 3 17.41 -5.87 -17.55
C LEU A 3 16.71 -5.19 -16.35
N ALA A 4 17.24 -5.34 -15.14
CA ALA A 4 16.63 -4.73 -13.96
C ALA A 4 16.69 -3.19 -14.02
N ALA A 5 17.79 -2.63 -14.47
CA ALA A 5 17.92 -1.19 -14.67
C ALA A 5 16.96 -0.68 -15.75
N ALA A 6 16.85 -1.37 -16.88
CA ALA A 6 15.92 -1.05 -17.95
C ALA A 6 14.44 -1.18 -17.50
N LEU A 7 14.12 -2.21 -16.71
CA LEU A 7 12.78 -2.39 -16.14
C LEU A 7 12.41 -1.23 -15.19
N LYS A 8 13.31 -0.84 -14.30
CA LYS A 8 13.11 0.33 -13.42
C LYS A 8 12.91 1.61 -14.23
N ALA A 9 13.74 1.85 -15.23
CA ALA A 9 13.59 2.99 -16.12
C ALA A 9 12.24 2.99 -16.83
N ARG A 10 11.77 1.81 -17.28
CA ARG A 10 10.46 1.65 -17.88
C ARG A 10 9.32 1.97 -16.91
N VAL A 11 9.39 1.51 -15.67
CA VAL A 11 8.40 1.83 -14.63
C VAL A 11 8.32 3.33 -14.40
N LEU A 12 9.46 4.00 -14.25
CA LEU A 12 9.51 5.46 -14.09
C LEU A 12 8.95 6.21 -15.31
N ALA A 13 9.25 5.73 -16.53
CA ALA A 13 8.71 6.31 -17.78
C ALA A 13 7.18 6.17 -17.88
N GLU A 14 6.57 5.20 -17.23
CA GLU A 14 5.12 5.09 -17.10
C GLU A 14 4.53 6.10 -16.09
N GLY A 15 5.36 6.91 -15.44
CA GLY A 15 4.96 7.98 -14.52
C GLY A 15 4.69 7.47 -13.11
N PHE A 16 5.44 6.46 -12.65
CA PHE A 16 5.64 6.21 -11.24
C PHE A 16 6.78 7.08 -10.72
N ASP A 17 6.74 7.45 -9.45
CA ASP A 17 7.73 8.31 -8.81
C ASP A 17 8.91 7.56 -8.21
N LEU A 18 8.65 6.34 -7.73
CA LEU A 18 9.64 5.46 -7.14
C LEU A 18 9.44 4.02 -7.65
N VAL A 19 10.55 3.29 -7.74
CA VAL A 19 10.55 1.87 -8.08
C VAL A 19 11.67 1.16 -7.37
N GLY A 20 11.39 -0.05 -6.87
CA GLY A 20 12.39 -0.93 -6.29
C GLY A 20 12.04 -2.39 -6.50
N ILE A 21 12.98 -3.28 -6.23
CA ILE A 21 12.85 -4.72 -6.45
C ILE A 21 13.17 -5.44 -5.14
N ALA A 22 12.23 -6.27 -4.68
CA ALA A 22 12.38 -7.13 -3.52
C ALA A 22 12.30 -8.60 -3.92
N HIS A 23 12.79 -9.48 -3.05
CA HIS A 23 12.57 -10.92 -3.19
C HIS A 23 11.11 -11.28 -2.85
N ALA A 24 10.54 -12.26 -3.55
CA ALA A 24 9.20 -12.79 -3.28
C ALA A 24 9.23 -13.76 -2.08
N VAL A 25 9.62 -13.26 -0.90
CA VAL A 25 9.67 -14.00 0.38
C VAL A 25 8.39 -13.76 1.20
N PRO A 26 8.11 -14.58 2.22
CA PRO A 26 7.05 -14.29 3.18
C PRO A 26 7.18 -12.89 3.77
N PRO A 27 6.08 -12.10 3.84
CA PRO A 27 6.15 -10.73 4.30
C PRO A 27 6.49 -10.64 5.81
N PRO A 28 7.41 -9.75 6.23
CA PRO A 28 7.87 -9.65 7.61
C PRO A 28 6.77 -9.42 8.65
N HIS A 29 5.74 -8.64 8.31
CA HIS A 29 4.64 -8.33 9.24
C HIS A 29 3.45 -9.29 9.16
N TYR A 30 3.61 -10.48 8.56
CA TYR A 30 2.50 -11.44 8.47
C TYR A 30 1.99 -11.91 9.84
N ALA A 31 2.88 -12.17 10.80
CA ALA A 31 2.50 -12.53 12.17
C ALA A 31 1.69 -11.41 12.84
N THR A 32 2.15 -10.16 12.74
CA THR A 32 1.43 -8.98 13.25
C THR A 32 0.06 -8.82 12.60
N TYR A 33 -0.05 -9.15 11.30
CA TYR A 33 -1.34 -9.14 10.62
C TYR A 33 -2.31 -10.18 11.18
N LEU A 34 -1.83 -11.39 11.51
CA LEU A 34 -2.66 -12.42 12.16
C LEU A 34 -3.11 -12.00 13.56
N GLU A 35 -2.23 -11.40 14.36
CA GLU A 35 -2.57 -10.85 15.69
C GLU A 35 -3.64 -9.75 15.58
N TRP A 36 -3.50 -8.86 14.60
CA TRP A 36 -4.47 -7.81 14.31
C TRP A 36 -5.86 -8.37 13.92
N LEU A 37 -5.90 -9.44 13.12
CA LEU A 37 -7.13 -10.16 12.77
C LEU A 37 -7.73 -10.83 14.00
N ALA A 38 -6.92 -11.52 14.82
CA ALA A 38 -7.36 -12.20 16.03
C ALA A 38 -7.96 -11.23 17.06
N ALA A 39 -7.45 -9.99 17.12
CA ALA A 39 -7.98 -8.91 17.94
C ALA A 39 -9.29 -8.29 17.37
N GLY A 40 -9.80 -8.77 16.24
CA GLY A 40 -11.00 -8.26 15.60
C GLY A 40 -10.88 -6.81 15.09
N MET A 41 -9.65 -6.31 14.93
CA MET A 41 -9.41 -4.93 14.52
C MET A 41 -9.77 -4.65 13.05
N HIS A 42 -10.04 -5.70 12.26
CA HIS A 42 -10.52 -5.60 10.87
C HIS A 42 -12.00 -5.18 10.77
N GLY A 43 -12.75 -5.20 11.89
CA GLY A 43 -14.18 -4.86 11.88
C GLY A 43 -15.00 -5.79 10.97
N GLU A 44 -15.81 -5.22 10.09
CA GLU A 44 -16.69 -5.95 9.15
C GLU A 44 -15.98 -6.38 7.85
N MET A 45 -14.67 -6.17 7.73
CA MET A 45 -13.89 -6.52 6.53
C MET A 45 -13.55 -8.02 6.49
N GLU A 46 -14.58 -8.89 6.41
CA GLU A 46 -14.43 -10.35 6.38
C GLU A 46 -13.52 -10.86 5.26
N TYR A 47 -13.36 -10.07 4.18
CA TYR A 47 -12.44 -10.41 3.10
C TYR A 47 -10.97 -10.42 3.54
N MET A 48 -10.63 -9.75 4.63
CA MET A 48 -9.29 -9.76 5.22
C MET A 48 -8.92 -11.13 5.79
N LEU A 49 -9.90 -11.91 6.25
CA LEU A 49 -9.72 -13.28 6.73
C LEU A 49 -9.53 -14.29 5.59
N ARG A 50 -9.84 -13.88 4.36
CA ARG A 50 -9.71 -14.76 3.21
C ARG A 50 -8.29 -14.74 2.67
N GLN A 51 -7.90 -15.84 2.04
CA GLN A 51 -6.62 -15.94 1.31
C GLN A 51 -5.37 -15.68 2.20
N LEU A 52 -5.43 -16.01 3.48
CA LEU A 52 -4.30 -15.86 4.41
C LEU A 52 -3.04 -16.57 3.90
N VAL A 53 -3.20 -17.78 3.37
CA VAL A 53 -2.09 -18.55 2.79
C VAL A 53 -1.44 -17.83 1.61
N LEU A 54 -2.23 -17.17 0.76
CA LEU A 54 -1.68 -16.40 -0.38
C LEU A 54 -0.95 -15.13 0.10
N ARG A 55 -1.40 -14.53 1.19
CA ARG A 55 -0.69 -13.38 1.81
C ARG A 55 0.64 -13.78 2.42
N ALA A 56 0.67 -14.97 3.05
CA ALA A 56 1.91 -15.52 3.62
C ALA A 56 2.92 -15.96 2.56
N HIS A 57 2.42 -16.41 1.40
CA HIS A 57 3.19 -17.13 0.39
C HIS A 57 3.01 -16.48 -1.00
N PRO A 58 3.73 -15.41 -1.32
CA PRO A 58 3.60 -14.69 -2.60
C PRO A 58 3.91 -15.57 -3.81
N GLU A 59 4.75 -16.60 -3.64
CA GLU A 59 5.05 -17.58 -4.69
C GLU A 59 3.82 -18.42 -5.10
N ARG A 60 2.77 -18.46 -4.25
CA ARG A 60 1.48 -19.07 -4.59
C ARG A 60 0.57 -18.16 -5.41
N LEU A 61 0.80 -16.85 -5.35
CA LEU A 61 0.11 -15.90 -6.23
C LEU A 61 0.58 -16.03 -7.68
N LEU A 62 1.86 -16.33 -7.86
CA LEU A 62 2.49 -16.62 -9.14
C LEU A 62 3.42 -17.80 -8.94
N PRO A 63 3.02 -19.03 -9.36
CA PRO A 63 3.90 -20.19 -9.24
C PRO A 63 5.26 -19.96 -9.89
N GLY A 64 6.34 -20.11 -9.12
CA GLY A 64 7.71 -19.79 -9.54
C GLY A 64 8.04 -18.29 -9.47
N GLY A 65 7.21 -17.47 -8.82
CA GLY A 65 7.51 -16.06 -8.57
C GLY A 65 8.75 -15.90 -7.68
N ARG A 66 9.72 -15.08 -8.13
CA ARG A 66 11.01 -14.88 -7.45
C ARG A 66 11.22 -13.45 -7.00
N SER A 67 10.75 -12.48 -7.77
CA SER A 67 10.92 -11.06 -7.47
C SER A 67 9.60 -10.31 -7.49
N VAL A 68 9.52 -9.27 -6.66
CA VAL A 68 8.42 -8.28 -6.61
C VAL A 68 9.01 -6.93 -7.01
N VAL A 69 8.57 -6.40 -8.15
CA VAL A 69 8.86 -5.03 -8.54
C VAL A 69 7.78 -4.14 -7.92
N VAL A 70 8.18 -3.26 -7.03
CA VAL A 70 7.29 -2.32 -6.34
C VAL A 70 7.38 -0.96 -6.99
N ALA A 71 6.25 -0.45 -7.43
CA ALA A 71 6.11 0.87 -8.03
C ALA A 71 5.24 1.76 -7.14
N ALA A 72 5.71 2.96 -6.82
CA ALA A 72 4.97 3.91 -6.01
C ALA A 72 4.65 5.18 -6.81
N MET A 73 3.40 5.61 -6.74
CA MET A 73 2.91 6.84 -7.38
C MET A 73 2.46 7.82 -6.31
N ASN A 74 3.04 9.00 -6.29
CA ASN A 74 2.68 10.05 -5.35
C ASN A 74 1.36 10.72 -5.77
N TYR A 75 0.44 10.89 -4.81
CA TYR A 75 -0.84 11.55 -5.03
C TYR A 75 -1.00 12.87 -4.26
N ALA A 76 0.07 13.37 -3.63
CA ALA A 76 0.04 14.66 -2.95
C ALA A 76 -0.29 15.80 -3.93
N ARG A 77 -1.32 16.58 -3.64
CA ARG A 77 -1.80 17.69 -4.48
C ARG A 77 -1.89 19.02 -3.73
N GLY A 78 -1.05 19.20 -2.72
CA GLY A 78 -1.09 20.37 -1.86
C GLY A 78 -2.12 20.29 -0.74
N PRO A 79 -2.38 21.40 -0.04
CA PRO A 79 -3.28 21.45 1.09
C PRO A 79 -4.71 21.05 0.74
N HIS A 80 -5.36 20.37 1.66
CA HIS A 80 -6.77 20.02 1.52
C HIS A 80 -7.63 21.29 1.49
N PRO A 81 -8.45 21.54 0.46
CA PRO A 81 -9.32 22.71 0.45
C PRO A 81 -10.41 22.53 1.52
N THR A 82 -10.39 23.38 2.54
CA THR A 82 -11.46 23.45 3.53
C THR A 82 -12.46 24.51 3.10
N ARG A 83 -13.75 24.14 3.02
CA ARG A 83 -14.83 25.09 2.72
C ARG A 83 -15.94 24.89 3.77
N PRO A 84 -16.40 25.94 4.44
CA PRO A 84 -17.50 25.84 5.40
C PRO A 84 -18.72 25.15 4.77
N GLY A 85 -19.34 24.23 5.51
CA GLY A 85 -20.52 23.49 5.08
C GLY A 85 -20.29 22.42 4.00
N ARG A 86 -19.04 22.06 3.72
CA ARG A 86 -18.70 20.96 2.77
C ARG A 86 -17.88 19.88 3.44
N GLY A 87 -18.20 18.63 3.12
CA GLY A 87 -17.42 17.47 3.55
C GLY A 87 -16.09 17.37 2.81
N ARG A 88 -15.08 16.80 3.46
CA ARG A 88 -13.76 16.51 2.91
C ARG A 88 -13.70 15.08 2.36
N ILE A 89 -13.05 14.93 1.21
CA ILE A 89 -12.73 13.65 0.58
C ILE A 89 -11.22 13.46 0.60
N ALA A 90 -10.75 12.29 1.00
CA ALA A 90 -9.33 11.98 1.04
C ALA A 90 -8.64 12.17 -0.33
N ALA A 91 -7.44 12.76 -0.32
CA ALA A 91 -6.73 13.17 -1.54
C ALA A 91 -6.47 12.00 -2.52
N TYR A 92 -6.29 10.78 -2.02
CA TYR A 92 -6.09 9.61 -2.89
C TYR A 92 -7.31 9.28 -3.77
N ALA A 93 -8.51 9.72 -3.35
CA ALA A 93 -9.76 9.51 -4.08
C ALA A 93 -10.05 10.63 -5.10
N TRP A 94 -9.21 11.66 -5.18
CA TRP A 94 -9.42 12.74 -6.15
C TRP A 94 -9.06 12.30 -7.55
N GLY A 95 -9.99 12.40 -8.47
CA GLY A 95 -9.79 12.11 -9.88
C GLY A 95 -10.23 10.71 -10.29
N ARG A 96 -9.45 10.08 -11.17
CA ARG A 96 -9.77 8.73 -11.67
C ARG A 96 -9.44 7.66 -10.64
N ASP A 97 -10.18 6.56 -10.69
CA ASP A 97 -9.94 5.36 -9.91
C ASP A 97 -8.47 4.90 -10.06
N TYR A 98 -7.71 5.00 -8.98
CA TYR A 98 -6.27 4.70 -8.97
C TYR A 98 -5.98 3.23 -9.27
N HIS A 99 -6.87 2.30 -8.91
CA HIS A 99 -6.70 0.88 -9.24
C HIS A 99 -6.60 0.68 -10.75
N LYS A 100 -7.48 1.34 -11.52
CA LYS A 100 -7.46 1.30 -12.98
C LYS A 100 -6.22 1.98 -13.54
N VAL A 101 -5.83 3.12 -12.97
CA VAL A 101 -4.66 3.89 -13.41
C VAL A 101 -3.38 3.09 -13.21
N LEU A 102 -3.12 2.58 -11.99
CA LEU A 102 -1.91 1.82 -11.71
C LEU A 102 -1.87 0.51 -12.52
N ARG A 103 -3.00 -0.20 -12.57
CA ARG A 103 -3.10 -1.45 -13.35
C ARG A 103 -2.78 -1.23 -14.82
N ALA A 104 -3.33 -0.20 -15.45
CA ALA A 104 -3.05 0.11 -16.86
C ALA A 104 -1.58 0.45 -17.10
N LYS A 105 -0.95 1.20 -16.18
CA LYS A 105 0.49 1.51 -16.25
C LYS A 105 1.33 0.22 -16.13
N LEU A 106 1.05 -0.62 -15.13
CA LEU A 106 1.76 -1.90 -14.94
C LEU A 106 1.52 -2.88 -16.08
N GLN A 107 0.36 -2.87 -16.74
CA GLN A 107 0.11 -3.66 -17.95
C GLN A 107 1.08 -3.28 -19.09
N ARG A 108 1.35 -1.98 -19.29
CA ARG A 108 2.33 -1.55 -20.29
C ARG A 108 3.77 -1.94 -19.92
N VAL A 109 4.10 -1.94 -18.62
CA VAL A 109 5.38 -2.48 -18.13
C VAL A 109 5.47 -3.98 -18.39
N THR A 110 4.40 -4.72 -18.11
CA THR A 110 4.33 -6.17 -18.36
C THR A 110 4.51 -6.48 -19.84
N ALA A 111 3.79 -5.78 -20.75
CA ALA A 111 3.92 -5.98 -22.19
C ALA A 111 5.37 -5.75 -22.65
N TRP A 112 5.98 -4.64 -22.21
CA TRP A 112 7.37 -4.32 -22.50
C TRP A 112 8.35 -5.41 -21.99
N LEU A 113 8.08 -6.00 -20.83
CA LEU A 113 8.91 -7.07 -20.27
C LEU A 113 8.75 -8.37 -21.05
N THR A 114 7.52 -8.75 -21.41
CA THR A 114 7.21 -9.96 -22.19
C THR A 114 7.84 -9.93 -23.59
N GLU A 115 7.90 -8.77 -24.24
CA GLU A 115 8.59 -8.60 -25.52
C GLU A 115 10.09 -8.92 -25.43
N ARG A 116 10.73 -8.67 -24.28
CA ARG A 116 12.16 -8.88 -24.05
C ARG A 116 12.50 -10.23 -23.47
N VAL A 117 11.61 -10.76 -22.66
CA VAL A 117 11.75 -12.07 -22.01
C VAL A 117 10.42 -12.83 -22.12
N PRO A 118 10.16 -13.48 -23.28
CA PRO A 118 8.87 -14.12 -23.54
C PRO A 118 8.46 -15.19 -22.52
N ASP A 119 9.43 -15.88 -21.90
CA ASP A 119 9.18 -16.92 -20.89
C ASP A 119 8.89 -16.34 -19.48
N ALA A 120 9.06 -15.03 -19.27
CA ALA A 120 8.78 -14.39 -18.00
C ALA A 120 7.28 -14.34 -17.76
N ARG A 121 6.85 -14.96 -16.67
CA ARG A 121 5.47 -14.81 -16.18
C ARG A 121 5.40 -13.67 -15.18
N THR A 122 4.29 -12.96 -15.20
CA THR A 122 4.06 -11.82 -14.31
C THR A 122 2.65 -11.84 -13.73
N ARG A 123 2.49 -11.21 -12.57
CA ARG A 123 1.19 -10.93 -11.96
C ARG A 123 1.15 -9.53 -11.37
N ILE A 124 0.20 -8.74 -11.83
CA ILE A 124 -0.03 -7.39 -11.30
C ILE A 124 -0.89 -7.48 -10.03
N CYS A 125 -0.39 -6.88 -8.97
CA CYS A 125 -1.07 -6.73 -7.68
C CYS A 125 -1.23 -5.24 -7.38
N VAL A 126 -2.48 -4.81 -7.23
CA VAL A 126 -2.84 -3.45 -6.84
C VAL A 126 -4.00 -3.55 -5.87
N ASP A 127 -3.77 -3.24 -4.60
CA ASP A 127 -4.72 -3.17 -3.50
C ASP A 127 -5.55 -4.45 -3.26
N SER A 128 -6.44 -4.80 -4.15
CA SER A 128 -7.36 -5.95 -4.00
C SER A 128 -6.69 -7.33 -4.11
N ALA A 129 -5.42 -7.42 -4.50
CA ALA A 129 -4.69 -8.67 -4.51
C ALA A 129 -4.25 -9.05 -3.09
N PRO A 130 -4.19 -10.36 -2.75
CA PRO A 130 -3.72 -10.80 -1.44
C PRO A 130 -2.19 -10.76 -1.33
N LEU A 131 -1.62 -9.58 -1.50
CA LEU A 131 -0.20 -9.28 -1.34
C LEU A 131 -0.08 -8.18 -0.27
N MET A 132 0.93 -8.26 0.58
CA MET A 132 1.21 -7.23 1.58
C MET A 132 2.15 -6.18 0.97
N GLU A 133 1.63 -5.34 0.08
CA GLU A 133 2.41 -4.42 -0.77
C GLU A 133 3.34 -3.51 0.05
N ARG A 134 2.93 -3.10 1.25
CA ARG A 134 3.73 -2.25 2.12
C ARG A 134 4.99 -2.94 2.62
N ASP A 135 4.94 -4.23 2.92
CA ASP A 135 6.13 -5.01 3.29
C ASP A 135 7.15 -5.05 2.16
N TYR A 136 6.68 -5.32 0.95
CA TYR A 136 7.56 -5.31 -0.22
C TYR A 136 8.08 -3.91 -0.56
N ALA A 137 7.31 -2.85 -0.27
CA ALA A 137 7.79 -1.49 -0.43
C ALA A 137 8.96 -1.17 0.51
N VAL A 138 8.96 -1.69 1.73
CA VAL A 138 10.12 -1.58 2.65
C VAL A 138 11.30 -2.40 2.12
N LEU A 139 11.07 -3.66 1.77
CA LEU A 139 12.12 -4.56 1.26
C LEU A 139 12.73 -4.06 -0.05
N ALA A 140 11.98 -3.36 -0.87
CA ALA A 140 12.40 -2.78 -2.15
C ALA A 140 13.01 -1.37 -2.02
N GLY A 141 13.21 -0.86 -0.81
CA GLY A 141 13.83 0.45 -0.60
C GLY A 141 12.96 1.67 -0.89
N ILE A 142 11.63 1.50 -1.04
CA ILE A 142 10.70 2.61 -1.31
C ILE A 142 10.58 3.55 -0.10
N GLY A 143 10.56 3.00 1.11
CA GLY A 143 10.46 3.75 2.36
C GLY A 143 10.29 2.82 3.56
N TRP A 144 10.22 3.36 4.76
CA TRP A 144 10.01 2.59 5.99
C TRP A 144 8.55 2.56 6.42
N PHE A 145 8.21 1.61 7.27
CA PHE A 145 6.87 1.49 7.85
C PHE A 145 6.66 2.56 8.94
N GLY A 146 5.79 3.52 8.69
CA GLY A 146 5.46 4.58 9.64
C GLY A 146 4.59 4.10 10.80
N LYS A 147 4.60 4.84 11.91
CA LYS A 147 3.68 4.60 13.04
C LYS A 147 2.19 4.71 12.67
N ASN A 148 1.88 5.39 11.56
CA ASN A 148 0.54 5.46 10.96
C ASN A 148 0.21 4.32 10.00
N SER A 149 1.03 3.26 9.97
CA SER A 149 0.95 2.13 9.05
C SER A 149 1.12 2.45 7.54
N CYS A 150 1.47 3.68 7.18
CA CYS A 150 1.80 4.06 5.80
C CYS A 150 3.31 3.89 5.53
N ILE A 151 3.67 3.75 4.26
CA ILE A 151 5.08 3.83 3.85
C ILE A 151 5.50 5.29 3.80
N ILE A 152 6.62 5.60 4.43
CA ILE A 152 7.20 6.94 4.49
C ILE A 152 8.56 6.93 3.78
N ASN A 153 8.72 7.85 2.83
CA ASN A 153 9.98 8.09 2.13
C ASN A 153 10.59 9.42 2.60
N THR A 154 11.88 9.45 2.86
CA THR A 154 12.59 10.64 3.37
C THR A 154 12.40 11.88 2.50
N HIS A 155 12.35 11.70 1.18
CA HIS A 155 12.34 12.81 0.22
C HIS A 155 10.95 13.11 -0.36
N ARG A 156 10.01 12.14 -0.30
CA ARG A 156 8.72 12.20 -0.97
C ARG A 156 7.52 12.13 -0.03
N GLY A 157 7.76 11.99 1.30
CA GLY A 157 6.68 11.86 2.28
C GLY A 157 5.97 10.51 2.25
N SER A 158 4.65 10.48 2.52
CA SER A 158 3.87 9.24 2.66
C SER A 158 2.63 9.15 1.76
N TYR A 159 2.44 10.08 0.83
CA TYR A 159 1.28 10.11 -0.06
C TYR A 159 1.51 9.23 -1.28
N PHE A 160 1.63 7.90 -1.07
CA PHE A 160 1.88 6.93 -2.13
C PHE A 160 0.74 5.96 -2.33
N LEU A 161 0.42 5.71 -3.59
CA LEU A 161 -0.31 4.54 -4.05
C LEU A 161 0.71 3.52 -4.54
N LEU A 162 0.56 2.26 -4.10
CA LEU A 162 1.49 1.19 -4.41
C LEU A 162 0.89 0.27 -5.49
N GLY A 163 1.74 -0.17 -6.40
CA GLY A 163 1.44 -1.23 -7.33
C GLY A 163 2.63 -2.18 -7.41
N CYS A 164 2.35 -3.48 -7.39
CA CYS A 164 3.39 -4.50 -7.43
C CYS A 164 3.26 -5.34 -8.70
N LEU A 165 4.40 -5.70 -9.27
CA LEU A 165 4.51 -6.68 -10.34
C LEU A 165 5.34 -7.86 -9.84
N LEU A 166 4.66 -8.96 -9.50
CA LEU A 166 5.30 -10.23 -9.18
C LEU A 166 5.80 -10.86 -10.48
N THR A 167 7.01 -11.40 -10.49
CA THR A 167 7.62 -12.01 -11.68
C THR A 167 8.40 -13.28 -11.35
N THR A 168 8.47 -14.20 -12.33
CA THR A 168 9.32 -15.41 -12.25
C THR A 168 10.80 -15.12 -12.50
N LEU A 169 11.15 -13.91 -12.90
CA LEU A 169 12.54 -13.50 -13.07
C LEU A 169 13.24 -13.35 -11.72
N ASP A 170 14.49 -13.78 -11.65
CA ASP A 170 15.39 -13.56 -10.55
C ASP A 170 16.14 -12.25 -10.82
N LEU A 171 15.59 -11.16 -10.31
CA LEU A 171 16.12 -9.83 -10.54
C LEU A 171 17.07 -9.40 -9.40
N PRO A 172 18.11 -8.63 -9.67
CA PRO A 172 18.90 -7.99 -8.63
C PRO A 172 18.03 -7.16 -7.70
N LEU A 173 18.21 -7.40 -6.40
CA LEU A 173 17.39 -6.78 -5.35
C LEU A 173 17.92 -5.40 -4.98
N ASP A 174 17.04 -4.52 -4.54
CA ASP A 174 17.42 -3.30 -3.85
C ASP A 174 17.58 -3.55 -2.35
N SER A 175 18.31 -2.68 -1.69
CA SER A 175 18.45 -2.70 -0.23
C SER A 175 17.16 -2.17 0.42
N PRO A 176 16.71 -2.75 1.53
CA PRO A 176 15.61 -2.21 2.30
C PRO A 176 15.84 -0.74 2.66
N ALA A 177 14.75 0.02 2.73
CA ALA A 177 14.83 1.43 3.09
C ALA A 177 15.29 1.60 4.53
N GLU A 178 16.29 2.44 4.72
CA GLU A 178 16.68 2.92 6.04
C GLU A 178 15.76 4.07 6.48
N GLY A 179 15.55 4.19 7.79
CA GLY A 179 14.75 5.25 8.37
C GLY A 179 13.81 4.77 9.46
N GLY A 180 13.05 5.69 10.00
CA GLY A 180 12.10 5.39 11.07
C GLY A 180 11.51 6.65 11.70
N CYS A 181 10.42 6.45 12.43
CA CYS A 181 9.73 7.55 13.11
C CYS A 181 10.41 8.03 14.40
N GLY A 182 11.38 7.28 14.92
CA GLY A 182 12.04 7.63 16.20
C GLY A 182 11.03 7.98 17.30
N SER A 183 11.22 9.11 17.96
CA SER A 183 10.32 9.63 19.01
C SER A 183 9.07 10.34 18.47
N CYS A 184 8.93 10.58 17.17
CA CYS A 184 7.79 11.28 16.57
C CYS A 184 6.45 10.57 16.88
N ARG A 185 5.44 11.34 17.29
CA ARG A 185 4.09 10.89 17.63
C ARG A 185 2.98 11.65 16.90
N LEU A 186 3.32 12.54 15.98
CA LEU A 186 2.38 13.46 15.32
C LEU A 186 1.15 12.76 14.72
N CYS A 187 1.32 11.60 14.07
CA CYS A 187 0.20 10.88 13.48
C CYS A 187 -0.74 10.25 14.54
N LEU A 188 -0.20 9.82 15.68
CA LEU A 188 -0.99 9.27 16.77
C LEU A 188 -1.84 10.37 17.43
N GLU A 189 -1.25 11.54 17.64
CA GLU A 189 -1.90 12.69 18.27
C GLU A 189 -2.89 13.37 17.33
N ALA A 190 -2.60 13.41 16.03
CA ALA A 190 -3.47 13.99 15.01
C ALA A 190 -4.69 13.14 14.65
N CYS A 191 -4.72 11.85 15.01
CA CYS A 191 -5.85 10.98 14.67
C CYS A 191 -7.09 11.33 15.52
N PRO A 192 -8.15 11.95 14.97
CA PRO A 192 -9.23 12.50 15.77
C PRO A 192 -10.08 11.41 16.45
N THR A 193 -10.13 10.22 15.88
CA THR A 193 -10.85 9.08 16.44
C THR A 193 -9.97 8.18 17.31
N GLY A 194 -8.66 8.44 17.38
CA GLY A 194 -7.69 7.60 18.06
C GLY A 194 -7.60 6.19 17.47
N ALA A 195 -7.76 6.05 16.17
CA ALA A 195 -7.70 4.77 15.47
C ALA A 195 -6.29 4.16 15.44
N ILE A 196 -5.23 4.98 15.53
CA ILE A 196 -3.84 4.50 15.61
C ILE A 196 -3.57 4.15 17.07
N VAL A 197 -3.81 2.88 17.44
CA VAL A 197 -3.78 2.39 18.83
C VAL A 197 -2.36 2.06 19.31
N GLY A 198 -1.41 1.97 18.40
CA GLY A 198 0.01 1.73 18.67
C GLY A 198 0.85 1.98 17.41
N PRO A 199 2.18 2.03 17.53
CA PRO A 199 3.06 2.19 16.38
C PRO A 199 2.80 1.13 15.30
N GLY A 200 2.36 1.56 14.12
CA GLY A 200 2.04 0.68 13.00
C GLY A 200 0.72 -0.09 13.12
N VAL A 201 -0.06 0.12 14.19
CA VAL A 201 -1.31 -0.61 14.44
C VAL A 201 -2.51 0.33 14.37
N VAL A 202 -3.43 0.04 13.45
CA VAL A 202 -4.67 0.79 13.27
C VAL A 202 -5.86 -0.11 13.63
N ASP A 203 -6.68 0.32 14.57
CA ASP A 203 -7.99 -0.29 14.81
C ASP A 203 -8.98 0.25 13.76
N SER A 204 -9.31 -0.57 12.77
CA SER A 204 -10.20 -0.16 11.69
C SER A 204 -11.58 0.27 12.18
N ARG A 205 -12.09 -0.33 13.26
CA ARG A 205 -13.40 0.00 13.83
C ARG A 205 -13.54 1.47 14.25
N ARG A 206 -12.40 2.16 14.41
CA ARG A 206 -12.29 3.58 14.76
C ARG A 206 -11.78 4.44 13.60
N CYS A 207 -11.27 3.83 12.52
CA CYS A 207 -10.65 4.53 11.40
C CYS A 207 -11.71 5.21 10.54
N ILE A 208 -11.55 6.50 10.26
CA ILE A 208 -12.46 7.27 9.39
C ILE A 208 -12.59 6.60 8.02
N SER A 209 -11.48 6.12 7.44
CA SER A 209 -11.51 5.39 6.17
C SER A 209 -12.42 4.17 6.21
N TYR A 210 -12.32 3.36 7.26
CA TYR A 210 -13.19 2.21 7.44
C TYR A 210 -14.65 2.64 7.65
N LEU A 211 -14.88 3.64 8.49
CA LEU A 211 -16.21 4.11 8.83
C LEU A 211 -16.97 4.69 7.63
N THR A 212 -16.26 5.23 6.65
CA THR A 212 -16.85 5.85 5.45
C THR A 212 -16.91 4.93 4.24
N ILE A 213 -16.14 3.84 4.21
CA ILE A 213 -16.03 2.96 3.04
C ILE A 213 -16.60 1.56 3.31
N GLU A 214 -16.23 0.96 4.44
CA GLU A 214 -16.45 -0.46 4.71
C GLU A 214 -17.61 -0.72 5.69
N LYS A 215 -17.77 0.18 6.67
CA LYS A 215 -18.79 0.06 7.71
C LYS A 215 -20.20 0.09 7.13
N ARG A 216 -21.00 -0.90 7.49
CA ARG A 216 -22.44 -0.96 7.14
C ARG A 216 -23.28 -0.45 8.31
N GLY A 217 -24.36 0.27 7.99
CA GLY A 217 -25.22 0.86 8.99
C GLY A 217 -24.63 2.11 9.68
N PRO A 218 -25.25 2.59 10.76
CA PRO A 218 -24.88 3.86 11.39
C PRO A 218 -23.51 3.79 12.05
N ILE A 219 -22.81 4.91 12.05
CA ILE A 219 -21.55 5.11 12.80
C ILE A 219 -21.93 5.33 14.27
N ALA A 220 -21.17 4.74 15.19
CA ALA A 220 -21.39 4.89 16.63
C ALA A 220 -21.43 6.36 17.05
N GLU A 221 -22.34 6.72 17.92
CA GLU A 221 -22.62 8.13 18.31
C GLU A 221 -21.39 8.85 18.90
N ASP A 222 -20.52 8.12 19.60
CA ASP A 222 -19.28 8.65 20.19
C ASP A 222 -18.19 8.92 19.14
N LEU A 223 -18.28 8.34 17.96
CA LEU A 223 -17.34 8.54 16.85
C LEU A 223 -17.79 9.65 15.88
N GLN A 224 -19.09 9.87 15.74
CA GLN A 224 -19.65 10.84 14.78
C GLN A 224 -18.99 12.25 14.91
N PRO A 225 -18.94 12.87 16.10
CA PRO A 225 -18.34 14.19 16.24
C PRO A 225 -16.82 14.19 15.98
N LYS A 226 -16.15 13.05 16.19
CA LYS A 226 -14.71 12.91 15.96
C LYS A 226 -14.35 12.78 14.47
N MET A 227 -15.32 12.43 13.63
CA MET A 227 -15.09 12.38 12.18
C MET A 227 -14.93 13.78 11.57
N GLN A 228 -15.34 14.83 12.31
CA GLN A 228 -15.32 16.20 11.82
C GLN A 228 -16.08 16.33 10.49
N ASP A 229 -15.46 16.91 9.46
CA ASP A 229 -16.03 17.10 8.13
C ASP A 229 -15.58 16.03 7.10
N TRP A 230 -14.91 14.94 7.53
CA TRP A 230 -14.54 13.85 6.65
C TRP A 230 -15.75 13.00 6.24
N VAL A 231 -15.97 12.87 4.94
CA VAL A 231 -17.04 12.06 4.34
C VAL A 231 -16.50 10.88 3.53
N PHE A 232 -15.19 10.88 3.26
CA PHE A 232 -14.49 9.78 2.58
C PHE A 232 -12.98 9.84 2.92
#